data_1037d9b0136127cb2dcf334ec5f5b711
#
_entry.id   1037d9b0136127cb2dcf334ec5f5b711
#
_cell.length_a   1.000
_cell.length_b   1.000
_cell.length_c   1.000
_cell.angle_alpha   90.00
_cell.angle_beta   90.00
_cell.angle_gamma   90.00
#
_symmetry.space_group_name_H-M   'P 1'
#
loop_
_entity.id
_entity.type
_entity.pdbx_description
1 polymer ?
#
loop_
_entity_poly.entity_id
_entity_poly.type
_entity_poly.pdbx_seq_one_letter_code
_entity_poly.pdbx_strand_id
1 'polypeptide(L)'
;VTAMDPLRDVSDKTRRAYDLAAARYHELFQFELDLKPYDRAILDIFAGRFACGSIICDAGCGPSAHIGRHLFNKGMKVIGLDLSERCVRIAKEANPGMRFRCEDIAAMSFPDGVLDGIVSCHSIIHTPKSYIPRIFKEFHRVLKPGGQLLTVAKAGSGEGFQDTLLDIQTEIYFSLFTEAEIADYYFRAGFTVGFLERRRPYDFEFKVDRLYAIGSKTA
;
A
#
# COMPACT_ATOMS: atom_id res chain seq x y z
N VAL A 1 -18.46 29.14 -6.50
CA VAL A 1 -18.35 27.76 -6.03
C VAL A 1 -17.07 27.21 -6.65
N THR A 2 -15.98 27.15 -5.89
CA THR A 2 -14.72 26.54 -6.32
C THR A 2 -14.99 25.05 -6.57
N ALA A 3 -14.74 24.56 -7.79
CA ALA A 3 -14.85 23.16 -8.11
C ALA A 3 -13.93 22.38 -7.14
N MET A 4 -14.49 21.44 -6.40
CA MET A 4 -13.75 20.59 -5.47
C MET A 4 -12.78 19.74 -6.30
N ASP A 5 -11.52 19.67 -5.88
CA ASP A 5 -10.54 18.78 -6.53
C ASP A 5 -11.05 17.34 -6.45
N PRO A 6 -11.26 16.66 -7.58
CA PRO A 6 -11.80 15.30 -7.61
C PRO A 6 -10.98 14.31 -6.78
N LEU A 7 -9.65 14.50 -6.67
CA LEU A 7 -8.80 13.68 -5.82
C LEU A 7 -9.13 13.87 -4.34
N ARG A 8 -9.37 15.13 -3.92
CA ARG A 8 -9.71 15.43 -2.52
C ARG A 8 -11.01 14.75 -2.09
N ASP A 9 -12.03 14.73 -2.96
CA ASP A 9 -13.30 14.02 -2.69
C ASP A 9 -13.06 12.52 -2.53
N VAL A 10 -12.28 11.89 -3.43
CA VAL A 10 -11.95 10.46 -3.35
C VAL A 10 -11.16 10.15 -2.07
N SER A 11 -10.15 10.95 -1.73
CA SER A 11 -9.35 10.76 -0.51
C SER A 11 -10.19 10.91 0.75
N ASP A 12 -11.09 11.91 0.82
CA ASP A 12 -11.97 12.12 1.95
C ASP A 12 -12.97 10.96 2.13
N LYS A 13 -13.54 10.43 1.03
CA LYS A 13 -14.42 9.27 1.06
C LYS A 13 -13.66 8.00 1.50
N THR A 14 -12.49 7.77 0.95
CA THR A 14 -11.62 6.65 1.34
C THR A 14 -11.27 6.70 2.82
N ARG A 15 -10.85 7.88 3.32
CA ARG A 15 -10.56 8.07 4.75
C ARG A 15 -11.78 7.75 5.62
N ARG A 16 -12.95 8.28 5.28
CA ARG A 16 -14.21 8.02 6.03
C ARG A 16 -14.58 6.54 6.01
N ALA A 17 -14.46 5.87 4.86
CA ALA A 17 -14.76 4.46 4.74
C ALA A 17 -13.86 3.61 5.65
N TYR A 18 -12.54 3.90 5.68
CA TYR A 18 -11.62 3.21 6.57
C TYR A 18 -11.78 3.61 8.04
N ASP A 19 -12.13 4.85 8.35
CA ASP A 19 -12.49 5.24 9.72
C ASP A 19 -13.67 4.42 10.24
N LEU A 20 -14.68 4.16 9.41
CA LEU A 20 -15.83 3.31 9.77
C LEU A 20 -15.43 1.83 9.89
N ALA A 21 -14.63 1.32 8.95
CA ALA A 21 -14.32 -0.09 8.84
C ALA A 21 -13.12 -0.54 9.69
N ALA A 22 -12.35 0.37 10.30
CA ALA A 22 -11.05 0.08 10.90
C ALA A 22 -11.07 -1.10 11.91
N ALA A 23 -12.02 -1.12 12.85
CA ALA A 23 -12.11 -2.20 13.84
C ALA A 23 -12.45 -3.54 13.18
N ARG A 24 -13.43 -3.54 12.28
CA ARG A 24 -13.85 -4.74 11.54
C ARG A 24 -12.74 -5.26 10.63
N TYR A 25 -12.01 -4.36 9.97
CA TYR A 25 -10.85 -4.72 9.16
C TYR A 25 -9.77 -5.39 10.01
N HIS A 26 -9.48 -4.82 11.19
CA HIS A 26 -8.48 -5.39 12.10
C HIS A 26 -8.87 -6.80 12.56
N GLU A 27 -10.13 -7.02 12.98
CA GLU A 27 -10.62 -8.35 13.35
C GLU A 27 -10.40 -9.39 12.25
N LEU A 28 -10.72 -9.03 11.00
CA LEU A 28 -10.69 -9.96 9.87
C LEU A 28 -9.28 -10.25 9.35
N PHE A 29 -8.39 -9.26 9.36
CA PHE A 29 -7.15 -9.33 8.57
C PHE A 29 -5.85 -9.30 9.38
N GLN A 30 -5.89 -9.12 10.71
CA GLN A 30 -4.66 -9.03 11.51
C GLN A 30 -3.73 -10.26 11.41
N PHE A 31 -4.26 -11.42 11.05
CA PHE A 31 -3.53 -12.68 10.88
C PHE A 31 -3.63 -13.25 9.47
N GLU A 32 -4.10 -12.46 8.49
CA GLU A 32 -4.35 -13.00 7.15
C GLU A 32 -3.09 -13.54 6.45
N LEU A 33 -1.90 -13.01 6.77
CA LEU A 33 -0.63 -13.52 6.23
C LEU A 33 -0.34 -14.97 6.64
N ASP A 34 -0.91 -15.47 7.74
CA ASP A 34 -0.74 -16.86 8.17
C ASP A 34 -1.38 -17.83 7.16
N LEU A 35 -2.40 -17.36 6.45
CA LEU A 35 -3.13 -18.10 5.42
C LEU A 35 -2.66 -17.79 4.01
N LYS A 36 -1.69 -16.86 3.84
CA LYS A 36 -1.23 -16.36 2.52
C LYS A 36 0.27 -16.69 2.30
N PRO A 37 0.63 -17.96 2.04
CA PRO A 37 2.03 -18.36 1.89
C PRO A 37 2.76 -17.66 0.75
N TYR A 38 2.09 -17.38 -0.37
CA TYR A 38 2.68 -16.65 -1.48
C TYR A 38 3.02 -15.19 -1.10
N ASP A 39 2.08 -14.51 -0.45
CA ASP A 39 2.28 -13.11 0.01
C ASP A 39 3.45 -13.04 1.00
N ARG A 40 3.56 -14.00 1.93
CA ARG A 40 4.71 -14.09 2.84
C ARG A 40 6.02 -14.32 2.08
N ALA A 41 6.03 -15.21 1.09
CA ALA A 41 7.23 -15.48 0.30
C ALA A 41 7.70 -14.22 -0.46
N ILE A 42 6.78 -13.45 -1.04
CA ILE A 42 7.12 -12.17 -1.71
C ILE A 42 7.67 -11.16 -0.71
N LEU A 43 7.07 -11.05 0.48
CA LEU A 43 7.58 -10.17 1.54
C LEU A 43 8.95 -10.61 2.06
N ASP A 44 9.21 -11.92 2.12
CA ASP A 44 10.51 -12.48 2.50
C ASP A 44 11.58 -12.19 1.44
N ILE A 45 11.23 -12.34 0.15
CA ILE A 45 12.09 -11.96 -0.98
C ILE A 45 12.39 -10.46 -0.94
N PHE A 46 11.38 -9.64 -0.67
CA PHE A 46 11.55 -8.19 -0.54
C PHE A 46 12.44 -7.85 0.65
N ALA A 47 12.18 -8.41 1.84
CA ALA A 47 12.98 -8.21 3.04
C ALA A 47 14.45 -8.63 2.86
N GLY A 48 14.69 -9.73 2.14
CA GLY A 48 16.04 -10.24 1.85
C GLY A 48 16.93 -9.30 1.02
N ARG A 49 16.36 -8.22 0.47
CA ARG A 49 17.10 -7.18 -0.27
C ARG A 49 17.73 -6.12 0.63
N PHE A 50 17.46 -6.15 1.94
CA PHE A 50 17.87 -5.11 2.88
C PHE A 50 18.72 -5.66 4.00
N ALA A 51 19.62 -4.81 4.50
CA ALA A 51 20.33 -5.08 5.74
C ALA A 51 19.40 -4.89 6.95
N CYS A 52 19.69 -5.58 8.05
CA CYS A 52 19.01 -5.35 9.32
C CYS A 52 19.08 -3.87 9.72
N GLY A 53 17.96 -3.31 10.17
CA GLY A 53 17.84 -1.90 10.54
C GLY A 53 17.56 -0.95 9.37
N SER A 54 17.44 -1.42 8.12
CA SER A 54 16.96 -0.63 6.99
C SER A 54 15.59 -0.03 7.26
N ILE A 55 15.36 1.17 6.74
CA ILE A 55 14.12 1.95 6.98
C ILE A 55 13.12 1.67 5.86
N ILE A 56 12.03 1.02 6.21
CA ILE A 56 10.94 0.65 5.27
C ILE A 56 9.68 1.44 5.63
N CYS A 57 9.02 1.99 4.62
CA CYS A 57 7.68 2.56 4.76
C CYS A 57 6.63 1.52 4.34
N ASP A 58 5.65 1.26 5.22
CA ASP A 58 4.41 0.54 4.88
C ASP A 58 3.34 1.58 4.50
N ALA A 59 3.20 1.82 3.19
CA ALA A 59 2.40 2.89 2.61
C ALA A 59 0.94 2.45 2.42
N GLY A 60 0.04 2.91 3.30
CA GLY A 60 -1.34 2.43 3.45
C GLY A 60 -1.39 1.18 4.33
N CYS A 61 -0.80 1.28 5.54
CA CYS A 61 -0.59 0.12 6.42
C CYS A 61 -1.88 -0.48 6.98
N GLY A 62 -3.00 0.25 6.93
CA GLY A 62 -4.25 -0.14 7.52
C GLY A 62 -4.19 -0.32 9.05
N PRO A 63 -5.30 -0.72 9.68
CA PRO A 63 -5.38 -0.81 11.13
C PRO A 63 -4.61 -2.00 11.71
N SER A 64 -4.34 -3.03 10.91
CA SER A 64 -3.60 -4.21 11.38
C SER A 64 -2.09 -4.05 11.23
N ALA A 65 -1.64 -3.26 10.26
CA ALA A 65 -0.24 -3.09 9.86
C ALA A 65 0.53 -4.43 9.78
N HIS A 66 -0.18 -5.51 9.40
CA HIS A 66 0.36 -6.88 9.43
C HIS A 66 1.50 -7.07 8.41
N ILE A 67 1.47 -6.33 7.31
CA ILE A 67 2.56 -6.29 6.31
C ILE A 67 3.80 -5.67 6.93
N GLY A 68 3.66 -4.47 7.49
CA GLY A 68 4.75 -3.78 8.19
C GLY A 68 5.28 -4.58 9.37
N ARG A 69 4.41 -5.22 10.17
CA ARG A 69 4.79 -6.10 11.28
C ARG A 69 5.64 -7.28 10.80
N HIS A 70 5.30 -7.89 9.65
CA HIS A 70 6.10 -8.96 9.08
C HIS A 70 7.53 -8.49 8.77
N LEU A 71 7.69 -7.33 8.15
CA LEU A 71 9.00 -6.74 7.84
C LEU A 71 9.74 -6.30 9.11
N PHE A 72 9.02 -5.76 10.11
CA PHE A 72 9.60 -5.41 11.41
C PHE A 72 10.18 -6.64 12.12
N ASN A 73 9.47 -7.77 12.10
CA ASN A 73 9.93 -9.05 12.67
C ASN A 73 11.14 -9.63 11.91
N LYS A 74 11.41 -9.19 10.68
CA LYS A 74 12.62 -9.49 9.92
C LYS A 74 13.80 -8.53 10.22
N GLY A 75 13.64 -7.64 11.21
CA GLY A 75 14.69 -6.74 11.67
C GLY A 75 14.72 -5.37 10.97
N MET A 76 13.71 -5.01 10.20
CA MET A 76 13.61 -3.70 9.57
C MET A 76 13.08 -2.65 10.57
N LYS A 77 13.43 -1.39 10.37
CA LYS A 77 12.78 -0.24 11.01
C LYS A 77 11.58 0.16 10.17
N VAL A 78 10.37 -0.13 10.62
CA VAL A 78 9.16 0.11 9.84
C VAL A 78 8.43 1.35 10.33
N ILE A 79 7.99 2.17 9.36
CA ILE A 79 7.12 3.34 9.55
C ILE A 79 5.86 3.10 8.74
N GLY A 80 4.72 2.87 9.41
CA GLY A 80 3.42 2.74 8.76
C GLY A 80 2.79 4.10 8.49
N LEU A 81 2.27 4.30 7.28
CA LEU A 81 1.44 5.44 6.92
C LEU A 81 0.03 4.98 6.59
N ASP A 82 -0.95 5.73 7.04
CA ASP A 82 -2.34 5.55 6.61
C ASP A 82 -3.07 6.90 6.61
N LEU A 83 -4.05 7.03 5.73
CA LEU A 83 -4.87 8.24 5.62
C LEU A 83 -5.90 8.37 6.76
N SER A 84 -6.30 7.24 7.38
CA SER A 84 -7.27 7.16 8.46
C SER A 84 -6.58 7.27 9.83
N GLU A 85 -6.96 8.29 10.61
CA GLU A 85 -6.48 8.42 11.99
C GLU A 85 -6.89 7.23 12.87
N ARG A 86 -8.07 6.67 12.61
CA ARG A 86 -8.56 5.49 13.35
C ARG A 86 -7.74 4.26 13.02
N CYS A 87 -7.38 4.04 11.75
CA CYS A 87 -6.46 2.97 11.36
C CYS A 87 -5.10 3.13 12.05
N VAL A 88 -4.52 4.32 12.01
CA VAL A 88 -3.24 4.63 12.66
C VAL A 88 -3.29 4.36 14.17
N ARG A 89 -4.37 4.73 14.84
CA ARG A 89 -4.53 4.48 16.29
C ARG A 89 -4.53 2.99 16.60
N ILE A 90 -5.37 2.20 15.90
CA ILE A 90 -5.44 0.74 16.10
C ILE A 90 -4.09 0.09 15.76
N ALA A 91 -3.45 0.52 14.65
CA ALA A 91 -2.14 0.00 14.26
C ALA A 91 -1.07 0.22 15.33
N LYS A 92 -1.05 1.40 15.98
CA LYS A 92 -0.13 1.70 17.11
C LYS A 92 -0.36 0.80 18.31
N GLU A 93 -1.62 0.57 18.66
CA GLU A 93 -2.00 -0.29 19.78
C GLU A 93 -1.61 -1.76 19.52
N ALA A 94 -1.84 -2.23 18.28
CA ALA A 94 -1.59 -3.63 17.90
C ALA A 94 -0.10 -3.95 17.62
N ASN A 95 0.74 -2.94 17.37
CA ASN A 95 2.14 -3.15 16.95
C ASN A 95 3.11 -2.26 17.75
N PRO A 96 3.28 -2.52 19.06
CA PRO A 96 4.23 -1.78 19.88
C PRO A 96 5.67 -1.94 19.34
N GLY A 97 6.41 -0.85 19.25
CA GLY A 97 7.77 -0.80 18.69
C GLY A 97 7.85 -0.33 17.25
N MET A 98 6.76 -0.37 16.49
CA MET A 98 6.68 0.28 15.18
C MET A 98 6.29 1.77 15.31
N ARG A 99 6.60 2.55 14.28
CA ARG A 99 6.18 3.96 14.19
C ARG A 99 5.07 4.11 13.15
N PHE A 100 4.13 5.03 13.43
CA PHE A 100 3.00 5.29 12.54
C PHE A 100 2.73 6.78 12.41
N ARG A 101 2.28 7.20 11.21
CA ARG A 101 1.87 8.58 10.92
C ARG A 101 0.56 8.56 10.14
N CYS A 102 -0.29 9.55 10.39
CA CYS A 102 -1.49 9.77 9.59
C CYS A 102 -1.11 10.72 8.44
N GLU A 103 -0.88 10.17 7.26
CA GLU A 103 -0.39 10.91 6.08
C GLU A 103 -0.96 10.31 4.79
N ASP A 104 -1.06 11.18 3.77
CA ASP A 104 -1.37 10.78 2.40
C ASP A 104 -0.11 10.27 1.70
N ILE A 105 -0.17 9.07 1.12
CA ILE A 105 0.94 8.47 0.36
C ILE A 105 1.31 9.26 -0.90
N ALA A 106 0.46 10.16 -1.36
CA ALA A 106 0.73 11.08 -2.48
C ALA A 106 1.49 12.36 -2.07
N ALA A 107 1.73 12.57 -0.76
CA ALA A 107 2.42 13.74 -0.20
C ALA A 107 3.01 13.42 1.17
N MET A 108 4.02 12.55 1.19
CA MET A 108 4.67 12.07 2.42
C MET A 108 5.63 13.11 3.01
N SER A 109 5.63 13.24 4.33
CA SER A 109 6.51 14.20 5.04
C SER A 109 7.98 13.74 5.16
N PHE A 110 8.38 12.71 4.44
CA PHE A 110 9.78 12.27 4.40
C PHE A 110 10.62 13.22 3.54
N PRO A 111 11.87 13.52 3.94
CA PRO A 111 12.85 14.12 3.04
C PRO A 111 13.15 13.21 1.83
N ASP A 112 13.76 13.81 0.80
CA ASP A 112 14.18 13.06 -0.38
C ASP A 112 15.23 12.01 -0.01
N GLY A 113 15.15 10.82 -0.58
CA GLY A 113 16.18 9.81 -0.50
C GLY A 113 16.48 9.27 0.90
N VAL A 114 15.50 9.12 1.77
CA VAL A 114 15.73 8.63 3.15
C VAL A 114 15.31 7.19 3.39
N LEU A 115 14.40 6.64 2.58
CA LEU A 115 13.89 5.29 2.74
C LEU A 115 14.71 4.28 1.93
N ASP A 116 15.00 3.13 2.53
CA ASP A 116 15.61 2.00 1.84
C ASP A 116 14.57 1.24 1.00
N GLY A 117 13.33 1.15 1.48
CA GLY A 117 12.23 0.49 0.77
C GLY A 117 10.86 1.05 1.09
N ILE A 118 9.92 0.76 0.20
CA ILE A 118 8.50 1.02 0.38
C ILE A 118 7.73 -0.26 0.03
N VAL A 119 6.78 -0.62 0.86
CA VAL A 119 5.74 -1.60 0.53
C VAL A 119 4.38 -0.90 0.48
N SER A 120 3.62 -1.14 -0.59
CA SER A 120 2.28 -0.59 -0.81
C SER A 120 1.35 -1.74 -1.19
N CYS A 121 0.73 -2.36 -0.18
CA CYS A 121 -0.18 -3.48 -0.37
C CYS A 121 -1.63 -3.01 -0.36
N HIS A 122 -2.30 -3.12 -1.51
CA HIS A 122 -3.71 -2.75 -1.69
C HIS A 122 -4.07 -1.31 -1.30
N SER A 123 -3.10 -0.39 -1.23
CA SER A 123 -3.34 1.02 -0.92
C SER A 123 -3.62 1.87 -2.15
N ILE A 124 -2.87 1.69 -3.25
CA ILE A 124 -3.09 2.45 -4.49
C ILE A 124 -4.44 2.16 -5.16
N ILE A 125 -5.07 1.03 -4.82
CA ILE A 125 -6.38 0.63 -5.38
C ILE A 125 -7.52 1.57 -5.01
N HIS A 126 -7.34 2.46 -4.06
CA HIS A 126 -8.34 3.45 -3.64
C HIS A 126 -8.10 4.85 -4.23
N THR A 127 -7.28 4.90 -5.29
CA THR A 127 -6.93 6.15 -5.97
C THR A 127 -7.28 6.06 -7.45
N PRO A 128 -7.87 7.11 -8.05
CA PRO A 128 -8.11 7.16 -9.50
C PRO A 128 -6.81 6.97 -10.27
N LYS A 129 -6.86 6.22 -11.36
CA LYS A 129 -5.69 5.90 -12.19
C LYS A 129 -4.94 7.14 -12.69
N SER A 130 -5.66 8.23 -12.94
CA SER A 130 -5.08 9.51 -13.35
C SER A 130 -4.12 10.13 -12.31
N TYR A 131 -4.24 9.73 -11.03
CA TYR A 131 -3.40 10.24 -9.93
C TYR A 131 -2.30 9.27 -9.50
N ILE A 132 -2.32 8.01 -9.94
CA ILE A 132 -1.28 7.02 -9.61
C ILE A 132 0.13 7.50 -9.98
N PRO A 133 0.37 8.19 -11.13
CA PRO A 133 1.69 8.71 -11.45
C PRO A 133 2.26 9.67 -10.38
N ARG A 134 1.41 10.42 -9.68
CA ARG A 134 1.84 11.29 -8.57
C ARG A 134 2.33 10.48 -7.38
N ILE A 135 1.62 9.42 -7.01
CA ILE A 135 2.03 8.51 -5.92
C ILE A 135 3.38 7.86 -6.23
N PHE A 136 3.56 7.35 -7.45
CA PHE A 136 4.81 6.70 -7.84
C PHE A 136 5.99 7.68 -7.89
N LYS A 137 5.76 8.95 -8.30
CA LYS A 137 6.78 10.00 -8.20
C LYS A 137 7.16 10.30 -6.75
N GLU A 138 6.18 10.31 -5.85
CA GLU A 138 6.42 10.52 -4.42
C GLU A 138 7.18 9.35 -3.80
N PHE A 139 6.83 8.10 -4.15
CA PHE A 139 7.60 6.92 -3.77
C PHE A 139 9.05 7.02 -4.25
N HIS A 140 9.24 7.41 -5.53
CA HIS A 140 10.58 7.61 -6.08
C HIS A 140 11.35 8.71 -5.35
N ARG A 141 10.70 9.84 -5.03
CA ARG A 141 11.34 10.96 -4.34
C ARG A 141 11.94 10.55 -2.99
N VAL A 142 11.16 9.85 -2.17
CA VAL A 142 11.57 9.50 -0.79
C VAL A 142 12.50 8.30 -0.70
N LEU A 143 12.59 7.46 -1.74
CA LEU A 143 13.52 6.35 -1.81
C LEU A 143 14.95 6.81 -2.09
N LYS A 144 15.92 6.18 -1.43
CA LYS A 144 17.34 6.29 -1.77
C LYS A 144 17.62 5.79 -3.20
N PRO A 145 18.71 6.24 -3.87
CA PRO A 145 19.20 5.52 -5.04
C PRO A 145 19.38 4.03 -4.74
N GLY A 146 18.89 3.16 -5.62
CA GLY A 146 18.86 1.70 -5.40
C GLY A 146 17.76 1.21 -4.43
N GLY A 147 17.00 2.12 -3.82
CA GLY A 147 15.87 1.78 -2.95
C GLY A 147 14.79 0.99 -3.70
N GLN A 148 14.07 0.14 -2.97
CA GLN A 148 13.14 -0.84 -3.54
C GLN A 148 11.68 -0.45 -3.27
N LEU A 149 10.82 -0.65 -4.26
CA LEU A 149 9.37 -0.50 -4.15
C LEU A 149 8.70 -1.85 -4.41
N LEU A 150 7.91 -2.33 -3.47
CA LEU A 150 6.96 -3.44 -3.68
C LEU A 150 5.54 -2.87 -3.73
N THR A 151 4.81 -3.17 -4.79
CA THR A 151 3.36 -2.89 -4.86
C THR A 151 2.57 -4.18 -5.01
N VAL A 152 1.43 -4.25 -4.31
CA VAL A 152 0.41 -5.29 -4.52
C VAL A 152 -0.90 -4.60 -4.85
N ALA A 153 -1.48 -4.94 -6.01
CA ALA A 153 -2.72 -4.35 -6.49
C ALA A 153 -3.73 -5.43 -6.92
N LYS A 154 -4.98 -5.04 -7.16
CA LYS A 154 -6.01 -5.91 -7.74
C LYS A 154 -5.94 -5.86 -9.27
N ALA A 155 -5.89 -7.04 -9.91
CA ALA A 155 -5.82 -7.17 -11.35
C ALA A 155 -7.18 -6.94 -12.00
N GLY A 156 -7.18 -6.31 -13.17
CA GLY A 156 -8.38 -6.07 -13.96
C GLY A 156 -8.33 -4.76 -14.72
N SER A 157 -9.50 -4.31 -15.16
CA SER A 157 -9.67 -3.03 -15.85
C SER A 157 -10.84 -2.25 -15.23
N GLY A 158 -10.78 -0.93 -15.35
CA GLY A 158 -11.82 -0.05 -14.83
C GLY A 158 -11.54 0.48 -13.43
N GLU A 159 -12.34 1.47 -13.07
CA GLU A 159 -12.29 2.15 -11.79
C GLU A 159 -13.64 2.80 -11.48
N GLY A 160 -13.94 3.06 -10.22
CA GLY A 160 -15.19 3.71 -9.80
C GLY A 160 -15.49 3.54 -8.33
N PHE A 161 -16.58 4.18 -7.90
CA PHE A 161 -17.09 4.05 -6.54
C PHE A 161 -17.88 2.75 -6.34
N GLN A 162 -17.78 2.23 -5.14
CA GLN A 162 -18.63 1.17 -4.58
C GLN A 162 -19.28 1.70 -3.31
N ASP A 163 -20.47 1.17 -2.99
CA ASP A 163 -21.29 1.66 -1.87
C ASP A 163 -21.05 0.88 -0.57
N THR A 164 -20.11 -0.06 -0.57
CA THR A 164 -19.82 -0.89 0.60
C THR A 164 -18.32 -1.18 0.75
N LEU A 165 -17.87 -1.23 2.00
CA LEU A 165 -16.57 -1.77 2.39
C LEU A 165 -16.77 -2.74 3.57
N LEU A 166 -16.45 -4.03 3.41
CA LEU A 166 -16.59 -5.07 4.45
C LEU A 166 -17.99 -5.09 5.07
N ASP A 167 -19.02 -5.09 4.21
CA ASP A 167 -20.46 -5.06 4.58
C ASP A 167 -20.91 -3.78 5.31
N ILE A 168 -20.05 -2.76 5.37
CA ILE A 168 -20.37 -1.44 5.91
C ILE A 168 -20.81 -0.53 4.75
N GLN A 169 -22.03 0.06 4.85
CA GLN A 169 -22.54 1.04 3.90
C GLN A 169 -21.65 2.30 3.93
N THR A 170 -20.87 2.51 2.88
CA THR A 170 -19.99 3.67 2.70
C THR A 170 -19.48 3.73 1.27
N GLU A 171 -19.34 4.91 0.72
CA GLU A 171 -18.72 5.09 -0.59
C GLU A 171 -17.19 4.92 -0.48
N ILE A 172 -16.64 4.07 -1.34
CA ILE A 172 -15.20 3.90 -1.48
C ILE A 172 -14.83 3.71 -2.95
N TYR A 173 -13.71 4.32 -3.37
CA TYR A 173 -13.21 4.21 -4.73
C TYR A 173 -12.34 2.97 -4.90
N PHE A 174 -12.48 2.29 -6.04
CA PHE A 174 -11.63 1.17 -6.43
C PHE A 174 -11.10 1.33 -7.85
N SER A 175 -9.82 1.06 -8.01
CA SER A 175 -9.15 0.91 -9.30
C SER A 175 -8.61 -0.51 -9.44
N LEU A 176 -8.82 -1.11 -10.60
CA LEU A 176 -8.23 -2.38 -11.01
C LEU A 176 -7.16 -2.10 -12.06
N PHE A 177 -6.07 -2.84 -12.03
CA PHE A 177 -4.90 -2.56 -12.86
C PHE A 177 -4.55 -3.75 -13.74
N THR A 178 -4.07 -3.46 -14.95
CA THR A 178 -3.37 -4.44 -15.78
C THR A 178 -1.89 -4.48 -15.45
N GLU A 179 -1.20 -5.56 -15.82
CA GLU A 179 0.26 -5.69 -15.70
C GLU A 179 0.98 -4.55 -16.45
N ALA A 180 0.46 -4.20 -17.64
CA ALA A 180 1.01 -3.13 -18.46
C ALA A 180 0.91 -1.76 -17.79
N GLU A 181 -0.22 -1.45 -17.14
CA GLU A 181 -0.39 -0.20 -16.38
C GLU A 181 0.58 -0.13 -15.20
N ILE A 182 0.72 -1.21 -14.43
CA ILE A 182 1.68 -1.25 -13.30
C ILE A 182 3.11 -1.04 -13.82
N ALA A 183 3.52 -1.76 -14.87
CA ALA A 183 4.85 -1.59 -15.48
C ALA A 183 5.10 -0.15 -15.97
N ASP A 184 4.10 0.47 -16.60
CA ASP A 184 4.18 1.86 -17.09
C ASP A 184 4.33 2.87 -15.94
N TYR A 185 3.61 2.71 -14.82
CA TYR A 185 3.75 3.58 -13.65
C TYR A 185 5.16 3.50 -13.03
N TYR A 186 5.72 2.30 -12.91
CA TYR A 186 7.10 2.11 -12.48
C TYR A 186 8.08 2.79 -13.42
N PHE A 187 7.97 2.51 -14.72
CA PHE A 187 8.88 3.06 -15.72
C PHE A 187 8.85 4.59 -15.76
N ARG A 188 7.67 5.20 -15.82
CA ARG A 188 7.52 6.67 -15.85
C ARG A 188 8.01 7.36 -14.60
N ALA A 189 8.01 6.68 -13.47
CA ALA A 189 8.53 7.22 -12.23
C ALA A 189 10.04 7.03 -12.05
N GLY A 190 10.74 6.31 -12.96
CA GLY A 190 12.18 6.09 -12.91
C GLY A 190 12.58 4.83 -12.13
N PHE A 191 11.70 3.83 -12.08
CA PHE A 191 12.03 2.51 -11.53
C PHE A 191 12.36 1.51 -12.62
N THR A 192 13.29 0.60 -12.33
CA THR A 192 13.50 -0.62 -13.10
C THR A 192 12.73 -1.76 -12.44
N VAL A 193 11.77 -2.35 -13.16
CA VAL A 193 10.99 -3.50 -12.67
C VAL A 193 11.83 -4.76 -12.81
N GLY A 194 12.10 -5.42 -11.70
CA GLY A 194 12.81 -6.70 -11.66
C GLY A 194 11.88 -7.91 -11.45
N PHE A 195 10.64 -7.66 -11.05
CA PHE A 195 9.64 -8.69 -10.81
C PHE A 195 8.24 -8.13 -11.05
N LEU A 196 7.42 -8.85 -11.81
CA LEU A 196 6.00 -8.55 -12.03
C LEU A 196 5.27 -9.87 -12.26
N GLU A 197 4.34 -10.18 -11.38
CA GLU A 197 3.63 -11.46 -11.41
C GLU A 197 2.16 -11.31 -11.04
N ARG A 198 1.32 -12.16 -11.63
CA ARG A 198 -0.12 -12.23 -11.37
C ARG A 198 -0.45 -13.53 -10.66
N ARG A 199 -1.14 -13.44 -9.52
CA ARG A 199 -1.60 -14.59 -8.72
C ARG A 199 -3.14 -14.64 -8.69
N ARG A 200 -3.67 -15.84 -8.84
CA ARG A 200 -5.09 -16.09 -8.60
C ARG A 200 -5.42 -15.93 -7.11
N PRO A 201 -6.67 -15.51 -6.76
CA PRO A 201 -7.05 -15.39 -5.37
C PRO A 201 -7.08 -16.75 -4.68
N TYR A 202 -6.81 -16.79 -3.38
CA TYR A 202 -7.16 -17.93 -2.54
C TYR A 202 -8.67 -18.05 -2.41
N ASP A 203 -9.17 -19.22 -2.01
CA ASP A 203 -10.62 -19.47 -1.93
C ASP A 203 -11.37 -18.54 -0.99
N PHE A 204 -10.70 -18.07 0.05
CA PHE A 204 -11.24 -17.14 1.05
C PHE A 204 -11.07 -15.66 0.67
N GLU A 205 -10.34 -15.34 -0.40
CA GLU A 205 -10.15 -13.97 -0.86
C GLU A 205 -11.28 -13.52 -1.82
N PHE A 206 -11.42 -12.20 -1.97
CA PHE A 206 -12.20 -11.65 -3.08
C PHE A 206 -11.74 -12.23 -4.41
N LYS A 207 -12.68 -12.63 -5.27
CA LYS A 207 -12.45 -13.34 -6.53
C LYS A 207 -11.89 -12.44 -7.65
N VAL A 208 -10.80 -11.76 -7.34
CA VAL A 208 -10.03 -10.89 -8.24
C VAL A 208 -8.56 -11.27 -8.08
N ASP A 209 -7.83 -11.41 -9.18
CA ASP A 209 -6.39 -11.72 -9.15
C ASP A 209 -5.59 -10.56 -8.53
N ARG A 210 -4.38 -10.86 -8.07
CA ARG A 210 -3.45 -9.88 -7.50
C ARG A 210 -2.26 -9.71 -8.43
N LEU A 211 -1.79 -8.46 -8.52
CA LEU A 211 -0.54 -8.11 -9.19
C LEU A 211 0.49 -7.75 -8.16
N TYR A 212 1.65 -8.37 -8.25
CA TYR A 212 2.81 -8.10 -7.40
C TYR A 212 3.93 -7.56 -8.27
N ALA A 213 4.45 -6.39 -7.93
CA ALA A 213 5.58 -5.83 -8.65
C ALA A 213 6.66 -5.36 -7.68
N ILE A 214 7.92 -5.67 -7.99
CA ILE A 214 9.08 -5.16 -7.29
C ILE A 214 9.98 -4.44 -8.30
N GLY A 215 10.30 -3.19 -7.99
CA GLY A 215 11.23 -2.40 -8.78
C GLY A 215 12.21 -1.65 -7.90
N SER A 216 13.36 -1.29 -8.50
CA SER A 216 14.40 -0.50 -7.87
C SER A 216 14.47 0.89 -8.46
N LYS A 217 14.67 1.91 -7.61
CA LYS A 217 15.00 3.27 -8.06
C LYS A 217 16.34 3.24 -8.76
N THR A 218 16.39 3.68 -10.02
CA THR A 218 17.66 3.85 -10.74
C THR A 218 18.54 4.89 -10.06
N ALA A 219 19.86 4.69 -10.15
CA ALA A 219 20.84 5.61 -9.56
C ALA A 219 20.78 7.01 -10.20
#